data_e4ab98743e9a2bc62f9cad988ba87f0f
#
_entry.id   e4ab98743e9a2bc62f9cad988ba87f0f
#
_cell.length_a   1.000
_cell.length_b   1.000
_cell.length_c   1.000
_cell.angle_alpha   90.00
_cell.angle_beta   90.00
_cell.angle_gamma   90.00
#
_symmetry.space_group_name_H-M   'P 1'
#
loop_
_entity.id
_entity.type
_entity.pdbx_description
1 polymer ?
#
loop_
_entity_poly.entity_id
_entity_poly.type
_entity_poly.pdbx_seq_one_letter_code
_entity_poly.pdbx_strand_id
1 'polypeptide(L)'
;MSASPETSSDPPMQRRSRLSAERVLNSSLELLEEHGFDAFTVAEVSKRAGISVGAIYARFGNKEAMLRAVHAHGIERMVEQHAAAASPDRVADDLHACVVDAVEMVASVFHGNEALLRAFMRLGAVDEVVSRRGSAGSKDLARRFKEKVLAHRGELVHRDPEVAVDVAYRMAYCIFARRVMDGPAYESDLVISWDELVDEVAAACSAYLLERRTGVTTA
;
A
#
# COMPACT_ATOMS: atom_id res chain seq x y z
N MET A 1 -22.88 38.81 -12.82
CA MET A 1 -21.46 38.57 -13.21
C MET A 1 -21.25 37.09 -13.18
N SER A 2 -21.31 36.46 -14.40
CA SER A 2 -21.18 35.02 -14.57
C SER A 2 -19.68 34.68 -14.71
N ALA A 3 -19.17 33.87 -13.81
CA ALA A 3 -17.85 33.26 -13.94
C ALA A 3 -17.96 32.03 -14.86
N SER A 4 -17.35 32.09 -16.03
CA SER A 4 -17.22 30.96 -16.95
C SER A 4 -16.21 29.94 -16.38
N PRO A 5 -16.41 28.61 -16.53
CA PRO A 5 -15.42 27.64 -16.14
C PRO A 5 -14.24 27.68 -17.13
N GLU A 6 -13.03 27.85 -16.61
CA GLU A 6 -11.78 27.71 -17.36
C GLU A 6 -11.64 26.26 -17.86
N THR A 7 -11.93 26.04 -19.12
CA THR A 7 -11.59 24.81 -19.83
C THR A 7 -10.09 24.82 -20.13
N SER A 8 -9.32 24.02 -19.38
CA SER A 8 -7.91 23.73 -19.67
C SER A 8 -7.81 23.08 -21.05
N SER A 9 -7.42 23.89 -22.06
CA SER A 9 -7.27 23.45 -23.46
C SER A 9 -5.86 22.95 -23.72
N ASP A 10 -5.59 21.68 -23.37
CA ASP A 10 -4.42 20.96 -23.89
C ASP A 10 -4.54 20.83 -25.43
N PRO A 11 -3.46 21.07 -26.19
CA PRO A 11 -3.46 20.86 -27.63
C PRO A 11 -3.89 19.41 -27.98
N PRO A 12 -4.66 19.19 -29.06
CA PRO A 12 -5.22 17.88 -29.40
C PRO A 12 -4.19 16.74 -29.49
N MET A 13 -2.96 17.03 -29.84
CA MET A 13 -1.84 16.10 -29.95
C MET A 13 -1.34 15.66 -28.55
N GLN A 14 -1.27 16.58 -27.58
CA GLN A 14 -0.89 16.30 -26.21
C GLN A 14 -1.96 15.47 -25.52
N ARG A 15 -3.23 15.77 -25.72
CA ARG A 15 -4.36 15.01 -25.20
C ARG A 15 -4.36 13.55 -25.70
N ARG A 16 -4.16 13.33 -27.02
CA ARG A 16 -4.04 11.98 -27.60
C ARG A 16 -2.85 11.22 -27.02
N SER A 17 -1.73 11.88 -26.85
CA SER A 17 -0.52 11.29 -26.26
C SER A 17 -0.74 10.88 -24.81
N ARG A 18 -1.41 11.72 -23.99
CA ARG A 18 -1.75 11.41 -22.61
C ARG A 18 -2.71 10.22 -22.51
N LEU A 19 -3.81 10.23 -23.26
CA LEU A 19 -4.77 9.12 -23.29
C LEU A 19 -4.13 7.78 -23.72
N SER A 20 -3.16 7.83 -24.65
CA SER A 20 -2.42 6.63 -25.03
C SER A 20 -1.52 6.11 -23.92
N ALA A 21 -0.88 7.01 -23.15
CA ALA A 21 -0.08 6.61 -22.00
C ALA A 21 -0.95 5.99 -20.89
N GLU A 22 -2.06 6.62 -20.57
CA GLU A 22 -3.01 6.11 -19.57
C GLU A 22 -3.52 4.71 -19.93
N ARG A 23 -3.84 4.46 -21.22
CA ARG A 23 -4.22 3.11 -21.67
C ARG A 23 -3.10 2.09 -21.46
N VAL A 24 -1.84 2.44 -21.74
CA VAL A 24 -0.70 1.55 -21.51
C VAL A 24 -0.55 1.27 -20.01
N LEU A 25 -0.63 2.28 -19.17
CA LEU A 25 -0.50 2.14 -17.72
C LEU A 25 -1.62 1.29 -17.13
N ASN A 26 -2.88 1.55 -17.49
CA ASN A 26 -4.02 0.77 -17.01
C ASN A 26 -3.97 -0.69 -17.48
N SER A 27 -3.70 -0.93 -18.78
CA SER A 27 -3.53 -2.30 -19.29
C SER A 27 -2.37 -3.04 -18.61
N SER A 28 -1.34 -2.32 -18.20
CA SER A 28 -0.21 -2.89 -17.45
C SER A 28 -0.62 -3.28 -16.03
N LEU A 29 -1.42 -2.45 -15.34
CA LEU A 29 -1.94 -2.78 -14.01
C LEU A 29 -2.84 -4.01 -14.06
N GLU A 30 -3.78 -4.07 -15.02
CA GLU A 30 -4.67 -5.21 -15.24
C GLU A 30 -3.86 -6.52 -15.46
N LEU A 31 -2.81 -6.47 -16.29
CA LEU A 31 -1.95 -7.63 -16.53
C LEU A 31 -1.19 -8.07 -15.28
N LEU A 32 -0.71 -7.12 -14.47
CA LEU A 32 -0.05 -7.42 -13.20
C LEU A 32 -1.01 -8.02 -12.17
N GLU A 33 -2.25 -7.55 -12.14
CA GLU A 33 -3.31 -8.08 -11.28
C GLU A 33 -3.72 -9.50 -11.69
N GLU A 34 -3.88 -9.76 -13.00
CA GLU A 34 -4.34 -11.05 -13.53
C GLU A 34 -3.25 -12.12 -13.54
N HIS A 35 -2.02 -11.77 -13.91
CA HIS A 35 -0.97 -12.72 -14.24
C HIS A 35 0.31 -12.58 -13.39
N GLY A 36 0.38 -11.54 -12.58
CA GLY A 36 1.54 -11.24 -11.74
C GLY A 36 2.75 -10.69 -12.52
N PHE A 37 3.84 -10.45 -11.78
CA PHE A 37 5.04 -9.81 -12.30
C PHE A 37 5.82 -10.69 -13.28
N ASP A 38 5.90 -11.99 -13.03
CA ASP A 38 6.73 -12.92 -13.80
C ASP A 38 6.21 -13.13 -15.22
N ALA A 39 4.89 -13.07 -15.41
CA ALA A 39 4.24 -13.20 -16.71
C ALA A 39 4.11 -11.88 -17.50
N PHE A 40 4.53 -10.75 -16.92
CA PHE A 40 4.40 -9.44 -17.52
C PHE A 40 5.34 -9.23 -18.71
N THR A 41 4.76 -8.96 -19.90
CA THR A 41 5.52 -8.62 -21.11
C THR A 41 4.98 -7.36 -21.78
N VAL A 42 5.87 -6.58 -22.42
CA VAL A 42 5.49 -5.41 -23.21
C VAL A 42 4.63 -5.78 -24.41
N ALA A 43 4.79 -6.99 -24.95
CA ALA A 43 3.98 -7.51 -26.06
C ALA A 43 2.50 -7.70 -25.65
N GLU A 44 2.25 -8.28 -24.45
CA GLU A 44 0.88 -8.42 -23.93
C GLU A 44 0.25 -7.06 -23.60
N VAL A 45 1.02 -6.11 -23.05
CA VAL A 45 0.56 -4.74 -22.84
C VAL A 45 0.20 -4.08 -24.18
N SER A 46 1.05 -4.23 -25.19
CA SER A 46 0.81 -3.70 -26.56
C SER A 46 -0.51 -4.22 -27.13
N LYS A 47 -0.75 -5.52 -27.03
CA LYS A 47 -1.97 -6.18 -27.49
C LYS A 47 -3.20 -5.67 -26.74
N ARG A 48 -3.15 -5.61 -25.40
CA ARG A 48 -4.27 -5.17 -24.55
C ARG A 48 -4.59 -3.69 -24.72
N ALA A 49 -3.56 -2.83 -24.74
CA ALA A 49 -3.73 -1.38 -24.88
C ALA A 49 -4.08 -0.95 -26.32
N GLY A 50 -3.88 -1.81 -27.34
CA GLY A 50 -4.03 -1.46 -28.76
C GLY A 50 -2.99 -0.42 -29.20
N ILE A 51 -1.77 -0.48 -28.66
CA ILE A 51 -0.67 0.46 -28.94
C ILE A 51 0.57 -0.36 -29.30
N SER A 52 1.23 -0.03 -30.42
CA SER A 52 2.38 -0.79 -30.87
C SER A 52 3.53 -0.78 -29.86
N VAL A 53 4.30 -1.86 -29.80
CA VAL A 53 5.51 -1.98 -28.95
C VAL A 53 6.48 -0.83 -29.21
N GLY A 54 6.66 -0.44 -30.50
CA GLY A 54 7.51 0.70 -30.85
C GLY A 54 7.03 2.03 -30.25
N ALA A 55 5.72 2.27 -30.25
CA ALA A 55 5.14 3.47 -29.63
C ALA A 55 5.26 3.47 -28.10
N ILE A 56 5.17 2.29 -27.46
CA ILE A 56 5.41 2.13 -26.03
C ILE A 56 6.86 2.49 -25.71
N TYR A 57 7.84 1.91 -26.41
CA TYR A 57 9.24 2.22 -26.18
C TYR A 57 9.62 3.67 -26.55
N ALA A 58 9.03 4.23 -27.58
CA ALA A 58 9.23 5.65 -27.92
C ALA A 58 8.80 6.59 -26.77
N ARG A 59 7.81 6.17 -25.97
CA ARG A 59 7.31 6.96 -24.85
C ARG A 59 8.03 6.70 -23.53
N PHE A 60 8.26 5.45 -23.19
CA PHE A 60 8.79 5.06 -21.88
C PHE A 60 10.30 4.77 -21.89
N GLY A 61 10.90 4.64 -23.08
CA GLY A 61 12.31 4.34 -23.28
C GLY A 61 12.58 2.83 -23.22
N ASN A 62 12.42 2.21 -22.07
CA ASN A 62 12.65 0.77 -21.88
C ASN A 62 11.60 0.13 -20.96
N LYS A 63 11.66 -1.20 -20.78
CA LYS A 63 10.73 -1.95 -19.94
C LYS A 63 10.80 -1.50 -18.47
N GLU A 64 12.00 -1.26 -17.96
CA GLU A 64 12.23 -0.84 -16.58
C GLU A 64 11.60 0.53 -16.29
N ALA A 65 11.82 1.52 -17.15
CA ALA A 65 11.22 2.84 -17.03
C ALA A 65 9.69 2.77 -17.14
N MET A 66 9.16 1.92 -18.01
CA MET A 66 7.72 1.66 -18.11
C MET A 66 7.19 1.05 -16.81
N LEU A 67 7.82 0.03 -16.25
CA LEU A 67 7.39 -0.59 -14.97
C LEU A 67 7.43 0.40 -13.80
N ARG A 68 8.43 1.29 -13.76
CA ARG A 68 8.47 2.37 -12.77
C ARG A 68 7.31 3.36 -12.92
N ALA A 69 6.89 3.66 -14.15
CA ALA A 69 5.71 4.48 -14.40
C ALA A 69 4.42 3.76 -14.04
N VAL A 70 4.30 2.46 -14.35
CA VAL A 70 3.17 1.61 -13.95
C VAL A 70 3.05 1.55 -12.41
N HIS A 71 4.17 1.35 -11.71
CA HIS A 71 4.19 1.38 -10.25
C HIS A 71 3.69 2.72 -9.69
N ALA A 72 4.20 3.85 -10.21
CA ALA A 72 3.77 5.17 -9.76
C ALA A 72 2.25 5.36 -9.96
N HIS A 73 1.75 5.05 -11.16
CA HIS A 73 0.34 5.15 -11.50
C HIS A 73 -0.55 4.22 -10.64
N GLY A 74 -0.09 3.00 -10.36
CA GLY A 74 -0.80 2.07 -9.49
C GLY A 74 -0.90 2.55 -8.06
N ILE A 75 0.18 3.11 -7.50
CA ILE A 75 0.16 3.71 -6.15
C ILE A 75 -0.79 4.93 -6.10
N GLU A 76 -0.76 5.81 -7.10
CA GLU A 76 -1.68 6.95 -7.19
C GLU A 76 -3.14 6.48 -7.18
N ARG A 77 -3.48 5.47 -8.01
CA ARG A 77 -4.82 4.88 -8.07
C ARG A 77 -5.26 4.27 -6.71
N MET A 78 -4.35 3.56 -6.03
CA MET A 78 -4.62 3.00 -4.70
C MET A 78 -4.89 4.09 -3.67
N VAL A 79 -4.09 5.16 -3.67
CA VAL A 79 -4.28 6.31 -2.75
C VAL A 79 -5.62 7.00 -3.00
N GLU A 80 -6.00 7.23 -4.26
CA GLU A 80 -7.30 7.81 -4.62
C GLU A 80 -8.47 6.94 -4.18
N GLN A 81 -8.38 5.62 -4.37
CA GLN A 81 -9.40 4.66 -3.94
C GLN A 81 -9.56 4.66 -2.41
N HIS A 82 -8.45 4.68 -1.66
CA HIS A 82 -8.49 4.76 -0.20
C HIS A 82 -9.06 6.09 0.30
N ALA A 83 -8.70 7.20 -0.33
CA ALA A 83 -9.24 8.52 0.01
C ALA A 83 -10.75 8.59 -0.23
N ALA A 84 -11.25 7.95 -1.29
CA ALA A 84 -12.68 7.90 -1.61
C ALA A 84 -13.48 6.98 -0.65
N ALA A 85 -12.82 5.95 -0.08
CA ALA A 85 -13.41 5.01 0.86
C ALA A 85 -13.27 5.44 2.34
N ALA A 86 -12.43 6.44 2.63
CA ALA A 86 -12.16 6.89 3.99
C ALA A 86 -13.43 7.46 4.63
N SER A 87 -13.89 6.84 5.71
CA SER A 87 -14.85 7.46 6.64
C SER A 87 -14.16 8.63 7.35
N PRO A 88 -14.91 9.69 7.74
CA PRO A 88 -14.34 10.81 8.48
C PRO A 88 -13.65 10.28 9.74
N ASP A 89 -12.48 10.88 10.07
CA ASP A 89 -11.66 10.53 11.24
C ASP A 89 -12.52 10.43 12.50
N ARG A 90 -12.82 9.20 12.89
CA ARG A 90 -13.47 8.91 14.15
C ARG A 90 -12.41 9.04 15.24
N VAL A 91 -12.59 9.97 16.15
CA VAL A 91 -11.74 10.05 17.33
C VAL A 91 -12.07 8.83 18.19
N ALA A 92 -11.10 7.95 18.37
CA ALA A 92 -11.25 6.77 19.22
C ALA A 92 -11.43 7.20 20.68
N ASP A 93 -12.32 6.55 21.40
CA ASP A 93 -12.65 6.88 22.79
C ASP A 93 -11.55 6.49 23.78
N ASP A 94 -10.75 5.48 23.44
CA ASP A 94 -9.66 4.94 24.26
C ASP A 94 -8.52 4.37 23.40
N LEU A 95 -7.40 4.02 24.04
CA LEU A 95 -6.23 3.45 23.37
C LEU A 95 -6.56 2.15 22.62
N HIS A 96 -7.42 1.28 23.17
CA HIS A 96 -7.75 0.01 22.50
C HIS A 96 -8.45 0.26 21.16
N ALA A 97 -9.51 1.07 21.15
CA ALA A 97 -10.20 1.46 19.92
C ALA A 97 -9.26 2.17 18.93
N CYS A 98 -8.36 3.01 19.44
CA CYS A 98 -7.35 3.68 18.63
C CYS A 98 -6.37 2.70 17.96
N VAL A 99 -5.94 1.65 18.66
CA VAL A 99 -5.04 0.62 18.11
C VAL A 99 -5.76 -0.21 17.06
N VAL A 100 -7.02 -0.59 17.29
CA VAL A 100 -7.86 -1.29 16.30
C VAL A 100 -7.94 -0.48 15.01
N ASP A 101 -8.37 0.79 15.09
CA ASP A 101 -8.44 1.69 13.94
C ASP A 101 -7.08 1.87 13.24
N ALA A 102 -5.97 1.90 13.99
CA ALA A 102 -4.64 2.05 13.42
C ALA A 102 -4.18 0.79 12.69
N VAL A 103 -4.51 -0.39 13.21
CA VAL A 103 -4.24 -1.69 12.54
C VAL A 103 -5.10 -1.85 11.29
N GLU A 104 -6.39 -1.51 11.36
CA GLU A 104 -7.29 -1.51 10.19
C GLU A 104 -6.78 -0.57 9.10
N MET A 105 -6.28 0.61 9.44
CA MET A 105 -5.66 1.54 8.50
C MET A 105 -4.44 0.90 7.81
N VAL A 106 -3.60 0.15 8.52
CA VAL A 106 -2.49 -0.58 7.90
C VAL A 106 -3.01 -1.71 7.01
N ALA A 107 -3.97 -2.49 7.49
CA ALA A 107 -4.57 -3.61 6.75
C ALA A 107 -5.22 -3.15 5.44
N SER A 108 -5.91 -2.02 5.45
CA SER A 108 -6.61 -1.47 4.27
C SER A 108 -5.67 -1.15 3.09
N VAL A 109 -4.40 -0.89 3.35
CA VAL A 109 -3.40 -0.72 2.27
C VAL A 109 -3.19 -2.03 1.52
N PHE A 110 -3.24 -3.17 2.23
CA PHE A 110 -2.97 -4.49 1.67
C PHE A 110 -4.23 -5.17 1.14
N HIS A 111 -5.34 -5.09 1.88
CA HIS A 111 -6.60 -5.74 1.55
C HIS A 111 -7.23 -5.13 0.29
N GLY A 112 -7.66 -5.99 -0.63
CA GLY A 112 -8.23 -5.57 -1.91
C GLY A 112 -7.21 -5.16 -2.99
N ASN A 113 -5.90 -5.15 -2.65
CA ASN A 113 -4.81 -4.81 -3.59
C ASN A 113 -3.73 -5.89 -3.64
N GLU A 114 -4.00 -7.10 -3.12
CA GLU A 114 -3.01 -8.15 -2.86
C GLU A 114 -2.20 -8.53 -4.11
N ALA A 115 -2.87 -8.71 -5.25
CA ALA A 115 -2.21 -9.11 -6.49
C ALA A 115 -1.25 -8.03 -7.00
N LEU A 116 -1.69 -6.78 -7.00
CA LEU A 116 -0.91 -5.63 -7.45
C LEU A 116 0.27 -5.35 -6.51
N LEU A 117 0.03 -5.37 -5.20
CA LEU A 117 1.08 -5.16 -4.20
C LEU A 117 2.13 -6.27 -4.25
N ARG A 118 1.72 -7.53 -4.42
CA ARG A 118 2.65 -8.65 -4.64
C ARG A 118 3.55 -8.39 -5.85
N ALA A 119 2.97 -7.95 -6.98
CA ALA A 119 3.73 -7.61 -8.17
C ALA A 119 4.70 -6.45 -7.92
N PHE A 120 4.29 -5.41 -7.20
CA PHE A 120 5.12 -4.26 -6.85
C PHE A 120 6.24 -4.61 -5.86
N MET A 121 5.98 -5.45 -4.88
CA MET A 121 6.99 -5.94 -3.95
C MET A 121 8.05 -6.78 -4.68
N ARG A 122 7.64 -7.64 -5.62
CA ARG A 122 8.57 -8.40 -6.48
C ARG A 122 9.39 -7.48 -7.38
N LEU A 123 8.77 -6.47 -7.99
CA LEU A 123 9.48 -5.45 -8.76
C LEU A 123 10.49 -4.69 -7.89
N GLY A 124 10.10 -4.31 -6.67
CA GLY A 124 10.97 -3.63 -5.71
C GLY A 124 12.20 -4.46 -5.28
N ALA A 125 12.11 -5.79 -5.33
CA ALA A 125 13.25 -6.66 -5.03
C ALA A 125 14.37 -6.58 -6.10
N VAL A 126 14.05 -6.14 -7.33
CA VAL A 126 14.98 -6.05 -8.47
C VAL A 126 15.17 -4.62 -9.00
N ASP A 127 14.37 -3.67 -8.56
CA ASP A 127 14.44 -2.25 -8.97
C ASP A 127 14.55 -1.32 -7.75
N GLU A 128 15.73 -0.71 -7.60
CA GLU A 128 16.05 0.14 -6.45
C GLU A 128 15.17 1.41 -6.37
N VAL A 129 14.71 1.95 -7.49
CA VAL A 129 13.81 3.13 -7.51
C VAL A 129 12.46 2.76 -6.92
N VAL A 130 11.93 1.60 -7.32
CA VAL A 130 10.66 1.07 -6.79
C VAL A 130 10.82 0.71 -5.31
N SER A 131 11.92 0.06 -4.93
CA SER A 131 12.25 -0.26 -3.53
C SER A 131 12.26 0.99 -2.63
N ARG A 132 12.93 2.06 -3.06
CA ARG A 132 12.96 3.33 -2.32
C ARG A 132 11.58 3.96 -2.17
N ARG A 133 10.75 3.93 -3.23
CA ARG A 133 9.37 4.44 -3.18
C ARG A 133 8.49 3.62 -2.23
N GLY A 134 8.60 2.29 -2.28
CA GLY A 134 7.91 1.40 -1.34
C GLY A 134 8.31 1.68 0.11
N SER A 135 9.62 1.84 0.37
CA SER A 135 10.13 2.22 1.70
C SER A 135 9.59 3.58 2.16
N ALA A 136 9.50 4.57 1.27
CA ALA A 136 8.94 5.88 1.60
C ALA A 136 7.46 5.78 1.98
N GLY A 137 6.66 5.01 1.21
CA GLY A 137 5.25 4.75 1.53
C GLY A 137 5.06 4.04 2.86
N SER A 138 5.88 3.00 3.14
CA SER A 138 5.85 2.31 4.44
C SER A 138 6.21 3.24 5.61
N LYS A 139 7.18 4.14 5.45
CA LYS A 139 7.55 5.13 6.47
C LYS A 139 6.45 6.17 6.71
N ASP A 140 5.75 6.60 5.66
CA ASP A 140 4.60 7.51 5.82
C ASP A 140 3.46 6.83 6.58
N LEU A 141 3.15 5.58 6.26
CA LEU A 141 2.15 4.79 6.97
C LEU A 141 2.55 4.58 8.45
N ALA A 142 3.84 4.30 8.72
CA ALA A 142 4.37 4.19 10.08
C ALA A 142 4.20 5.50 10.87
N ARG A 143 4.45 6.64 10.24
CA ARG A 143 4.27 7.95 10.85
C ARG A 143 2.81 8.18 11.26
N ARG A 144 1.86 7.90 10.36
CA ARG A 144 0.42 8.04 10.64
C ARG A 144 -0.03 7.11 11.77
N PHE A 145 0.41 5.86 11.76
CA PHE A 145 0.14 4.90 12.83
C PHE A 145 0.63 5.44 14.19
N LYS A 146 1.88 5.90 14.23
CA LYS A 146 2.49 6.45 15.44
C LYS A 146 1.77 7.71 15.94
N GLU A 147 1.49 8.65 15.06
CA GLU A 147 0.76 9.89 15.40
C GLU A 147 -0.60 9.56 16.04
N LYS A 148 -1.34 8.60 15.45
CA LYS A 148 -2.64 8.17 15.95
C LYS A 148 -2.53 7.53 17.34
N VAL A 149 -1.66 6.54 17.51
CA VAL A 149 -1.54 5.80 18.78
C VAL A 149 -0.89 6.63 19.89
N LEU A 150 0.13 7.45 19.57
CA LEU A 150 0.79 8.32 20.56
C LEU A 150 -0.09 9.50 21.02
N ALA A 151 -1.21 9.80 20.37
CA ALA A 151 -2.21 10.73 20.91
C ALA A 151 -2.77 10.23 22.25
N HIS A 152 -2.78 8.91 22.49
CA HIS A 152 -3.16 8.22 23.73
C HIS A 152 -1.98 7.86 24.63
N ARG A 153 -0.86 8.62 24.53
CA ARG A 153 0.40 8.33 25.24
C ARG A 153 0.22 8.09 26.76
N GLY A 154 -0.72 8.78 27.39
CA GLY A 154 -1.01 8.65 28.83
C GLY A 154 -1.54 7.28 29.25
N GLU A 155 -2.08 6.51 28.32
CA GLU A 155 -2.63 5.16 28.58
C GLU A 155 -1.59 4.05 28.31
N LEU A 156 -0.49 4.39 27.59
CA LEU A 156 0.58 3.45 27.28
C LEU A 156 1.39 3.12 28.54
N VAL A 157 1.51 1.83 28.85
CA VAL A 157 2.21 1.36 30.07
C VAL A 157 3.65 0.91 29.79
N HIS A 158 4.10 0.99 28.55
CA HIS A 158 5.45 0.60 28.15
C HIS A 158 6.49 1.62 28.58
N ARG A 159 7.71 1.16 28.99
CA ARG A 159 8.80 2.02 29.44
C ARG A 159 9.20 3.08 28.39
N ASP A 160 9.21 2.69 27.11
CA ASP A 160 9.47 3.58 25.96
C ASP A 160 8.30 3.49 24.98
N PRO A 161 7.31 4.39 25.09
CA PRO A 161 6.14 4.39 24.23
C PRO A 161 6.46 4.51 22.72
N GLU A 162 7.48 5.28 22.36
CA GLU A 162 7.87 5.47 20.95
C GLU A 162 8.34 4.15 20.32
N VAL A 163 9.19 3.42 21.04
CA VAL A 163 9.67 2.10 20.61
C VAL A 163 8.53 1.09 20.58
N ALA A 164 7.66 1.10 21.58
CA ALA A 164 6.53 0.16 21.65
C ALA A 164 5.58 0.36 20.46
N VAL A 165 5.21 1.59 20.15
CA VAL A 165 4.33 1.90 19.02
C VAL A 165 5.00 1.57 17.69
N ASP A 166 6.32 1.81 17.54
CA ASP A 166 7.05 1.39 16.33
C ASP A 166 7.06 -0.13 16.15
N VAL A 167 7.21 -0.88 17.25
CA VAL A 167 7.15 -2.36 17.22
C VAL A 167 5.75 -2.85 16.86
N ALA A 168 4.69 -2.27 17.45
CA ALA A 168 3.31 -2.62 17.11
C ALA A 168 3.02 -2.39 15.60
N TYR A 169 3.45 -1.24 15.06
CA TYR A 169 3.36 -0.98 13.62
C TYR A 169 4.07 -2.07 12.80
N ARG A 170 5.32 -2.42 13.18
CA ARG A 170 6.10 -3.45 12.46
C ARG A 170 5.42 -4.82 12.51
N MET A 171 4.82 -5.19 13.65
CA MET A 171 4.07 -6.43 13.78
C MET A 171 2.91 -6.46 12.76
N ALA A 172 2.06 -5.45 12.76
CA ALA A 172 0.94 -5.36 11.82
C ALA A 172 1.41 -5.34 10.36
N TYR A 173 2.36 -4.46 10.02
CA TYR A 173 2.86 -4.32 8.65
C TYR A 173 3.49 -5.62 8.13
N CYS A 174 4.35 -6.26 8.91
CA CYS A 174 5.05 -7.48 8.48
C CYS A 174 4.07 -8.66 8.29
N ILE A 175 3.07 -8.80 9.15
CA ILE A 175 2.07 -9.86 9.03
C ILE A 175 1.25 -9.68 7.73
N PHE A 176 0.74 -8.48 7.48
CA PHE A 176 -0.05 -8.21 6.27
C PHE A 176 0.79 -8.28 4.99
N ALA A 177 2.02 -7.73 5.01
CA ALA A 177 2.94 -7.84 3.88
C ALA A 177 3.27 -9.29 3.55
N ARG A 178 3.50 -10.12 4.57
CA ARG A 178 3.76 -11.56 4.41
C ARG A 178 2.57 -12.28 3.84
N ARG A 179 1.37 -12.01 4.35
CA ARG A 179 0.10 -12.54 3.82
C ARG A 179 -0.06 -12.27 2.33
N VAL A 180 0.27 -11.04 1.88
CA VAL A 180 0.22 -10.65 0.47
C VAL A 180 1.26 -11.37 -0.37
N MET A 181 2.50 -11.47 0.13
CA MET A 181 3.62 -12.05 -0.64
C MET A 181 3.45 -13.53 -0.89
N ASP A 182 3.10 -14.28 0.14
CA ASP A 182 3.22 -15.74 0.13
C ASP A 182 1.87 -16.45 0.24
N GLY A 183 0.81 -15.70 0.55
CA GLY A 183 -0.55 -16.23 0.66
C GLY A 183 -0.89 -16.73 2.07
N PRO A 184 -2.14 -17.24 2.24
CA PRO A 184 -2.70 -17.52 3.56
C PRO A 184 -2.20 -18.80 4.25
N ALA A 185 -1.57 -19.69 3.52
CA ALA A 185 -1.18 -21.02 4.01
C ALA A 185 0.34 -21.27 3.95
N TYR A 186 1.15 -20.21 3.87
CA TYR A 186 2.59 -20.38 3.72
C TYR A 186 3.27 -20.81 5.03
N GLU A 187 2.88 -20.18 6.16
CA GLU A 187 3.47 -20.48 7.47
C GLU A 187 2.69 -21.55 8.24
N SER A 188 1.42 -21.79 7.93
CA SER A 188 0.53 -22.68 8.68
C SER A 188 -0.56 -23.25 7.77
N ASP A 189 -0.99 -24.48 8.04
CA ASP A 189 -2.13 -25.10 7.36
C ASP A 189 -3.47 -24.48 7.80
N LEU A 190 -3.48 -23.71 8.89
CA LEU A 190 -4.66 -22.96 9.33
C LEU A 190 -4.84 -21.71 8.48
N VAL A 191 -5.86 -21.73 7.64
CA VAL A 191 -6.22 -20.57 6.80
C VAL A 191 -7.29 -19.76 7.51
N ILE A 192 -6.93 -18.53 7.87
CA ILE A 192 -7.86 -17.53 8.45
C ILE A 192 -8.24 -16.48 7.42
N SER A 193 -9.41 -15.87 7.55
CA SER A 193 -9.86 -14.78 6.69
C SER A 193 -9.03 -13.50 6.90
N TRP A 194 -9.23 -12.48 6.06
CA TRP A 194 -8.61 -11.17 6.29
C TRP A 194 -9.15 -10.51 7.56
N ASP A 195 -10.47 -10.57 7.77
CA ASP A 195 -11.10 -9.94 8.93
C ASP A 195 -10.60 -10.56 10.23
N GLU A 196 -10.59 -11.91 10.32
CA GLU A 196 -10.01 -12.60 11.46
C GLU A 196 -8.54 -12.25 11.69
N LEU A 197 -7.73 -12.14 10.63
CA LEU A 197 -6.32 -11.76 10.75
C LEU A 197 -6.16 -10.35 11.28
N VAL A 198 -6.99 -9.41 10.82
CA VAL A 198 -6.96 -8.01 11.29
C VAL A 198 -7.35 -7.92 12.75
N ASP A 199 -8.42 -8.62 13.16
CA ASP A 199 -8.89 -8.67 14.54
C ASP A 199 -7.82 -9.23 15.50
N GLU A 200 -7.19 -10.34 15.13
CA GLU A 200 -6.15 -10.98 15.93
C GLU A 200 -4.87 -10.11 16.03
N VAL A 201 -4.48 -9.47 14.92
CA VAL A 201 -3.33 -8.54 14.93
C VAL A 201 -3.63 -7.31 15.78
N ALA A 202 -4.85 -6.77 15.72
CA ALA A 202 -5.26 -5.65 16.56
C ALA A 202 -5.28 -6.02 18.04
N ALA A 203 -5.81 -7.21 18.37
CA ALA A 203 -5.80 -7.74 19.74
C ALA A 203 -4.36 -7.93 20.25
N ALA A 204 -3.47 -8.50 19.44
CA ALA A 204 -2.06 -8.70 19.79
C ALA A 204 -1.33 -7.38 20.02
N CYS A 205 -1.52 -6.39 19.12
CA CYS A 205 -0.94 -5.05 19.27
C CYS A 205 -1.47 -4.33 20.52
N SER A 206 -2.77 -4.43 20.81
CA SER A 206 -3.38 -3.85 22.00
C SER A 206 -2.84 -4.49 23.29
N ALA A 207 -2.77 -5.80 23.34
CA ALA A 207 -2.18 -6.51 24.49
C ALA A 207 -0.73 -6.08 24.72
N TYR A 208 0.08 -6.02 23.66
CA TYR A 208 1.48 -5.59 23.74
C TYR A 208 1.65 -4.16 24.28
N LEU A 209 0.77 -3.24 23.90
CA LEU A 209 0.85 -1.82 24.29
C LEU A 209 0.25 -1.57 25.69
N LEU A 210 -0.74 -2.35 26.13
CA LEU A 210 -1.45 -2.21 27.39
C LEU A 210 -0.86 -3.07 28.52
N GLU A 211 -0.09 -4.12 28.21
CA GLU A 211 0.51 -4.96 29.25
C GLU A 211 1.73 -4.30 29.89
N ARG A 212 1.74 -4.27 31.24
CA ARG A 212 2.96 -3.98 32.00
C ARG A 212 3.94 -5.15 31.80
N ARG A 213 5.01 -4.93 31.07
CA ARG A 213 6.14 -5.85 31.11
C ARG A 213 6.72 -5.81 32.54
N THR A 214 6.34 -6.77 33.37
CA THR A 214 7.05 -7.08 34.57
C THR A 214 8.49 -7.37 34.19
N GLY A 215 9.41 -6.51 34.65
CA GLY A 215 10.81 -6.50 34.20
C GLY A 215 11.42 -7.90 34.28
N VAL A 216 12.06 -8.33 33.19
CA VAL A 216 13.09 -9.33 33.26
C VAL A 216 14.21 -8.67 34.07
N THR A 217 14.29 -8.97 35.34
CA THR A 217 15.43 -8.64 36.21
C THR A 217 16.60 -9.36 35.58
N THR A 218 17.46 -8.61 34.86
CA THR A 218 18.80 -9.09 34.49
C THR A 218 19.58 -9.28 35.79
N ALA A 219 19.78 -10.55 36.17
CA ALA A 219 20.71 -10.94 37.19
C ALA A 219 22.14 -10.74 36.69
#